data_ed71da6affc083de4d91d3679a43cc21
#
_entry.id   ed71da6affc083de4d91d3679a43cc21
#
_cell.length_a   1.000
_cell.length_b   1.000
_cell.length_c   1.000
_cell.angle_alpha   90.00
_cell.angle_beta   90.00
_cell.angle_gamma   90.00
#
_symmetry.space_group_name_H-M   'P 1'
#
loop_
_entity.id
_entity.type
_entity.pdbx_description
1 polymer ?
#
loop_
_entity_poly.entity_id
_entity_poly.type
_entity_poly.pdbx_seq_one_letter_code
_entity_poly.pdbx_strand_id
1 'polypeptide(L)'
;MEIQLKNLKKTYLTPEGKTVTPVNGISLSIPSNGIFGIIGKSGAGKSTLVRLISLLEKADGGEIYYDGKRVDCLSGSELINQRRKLGMIFQNFNLFSSRNAEQNIAYPMEICGVSRQKIKERTKELLELVGLSDRAKSPVSQLSGGQKQRVAIARALANNPDILFCDEATSALDPQTTCSILNLIREIQKKMNLTVVMITHQMEVVRDACSLVAVLNDGMVVEQGTVNDIFLYPKSAVTKDFLSTISHSQQQEQADLLRWSNDGGEFILRFKGSLTGEPVLSEMAKKYSVDFNIRAGGVQKLTDTSIGTLIADISGSEEEVQKALSYLNERGVIVEKKTGER
;
A
#
# COMPACT_ATOMS: atom_id res chain seq x y z
N MET A 1 -6.98 16.49 -2.91
CA MET A 1 -6.82 17.13 -1.56
C MET A 1 -5.56 16.58 -0.93
N GLU A 2 -4.61 17.44 -0.56
CA GLU A 2 -3.37 17.09 0.16
C GLU A 2 -3.66 16.92 1.67
N ILE A 3 -2.92 16.01 2.34
CA ILE A 3 -3.00 15.84 3.80
C ILE A 3 -1.64 16.14 4.40
N GLN A 4 -1.56 17.03 5.38
CA GLN A 4 -0.33 17.31 6.13
C GLN A 4 -0.57 17.06 7.62
N LEU A 5 0.34 16.31 8.22
CA LEU A 5 0.35 16.00 9.65
C LEU A 5 1.57 16.67 10.29
N LYS A 6 1.38 17.35 11.42
CA LYS A 6 2.45 17.97 12.15
C LYS A 6 2.44 17.49 13.60
N ASN A 7 3.46 16.72 13.96
CA ASN A 7 3.72 16.23 15.31
C ASN A 7 2.51 15.57 15.98
N LEU A 8 1.74 14.77 15.20
CA LEU A 8 0.48 14.17 15.62
C LEU A 8 0.69 13.16 16.74
N LYS A 9 -0.11 13.23 17.80
CA LYS A 9 0.00 12.36 18.98
C LYS A 9 -1.35 11.84 19.43
N LYS A 10 -1.37 10.55 19.82
CA LYS A 10 -2.52 9.90 20.44
C LYS A 10 -2.09 8.90 21.49
N THR A 11 -2.71 8.97 22.65
CA THR A 11 -2.42 8.13 23.81
C THR A 11 -3.70 7.54 24.35
N TYR A 12 -3.67 6.29 24.74
CA TYR A 12 -4.77 5.60 25.40
C TYR A 12 -4.33 5.09 26.78
N LEU A 13 -5.25 5.13 27.70
CA LEU A 13 -5.10 4.46 28.99
C LEU A 13 -5.78 3.09 28.90
N THR A 14 -5.02 2.02 29.13
CA THR A 14 -5.59 0.66 29.16
C THR A 14 -6.40 0.45 30.44
N PRO A 15 -7.33 -0.53 30.50
CA PRO A 15 -8.06 -0.87 31.70
C PRO A 15 -7.17 -1.21 32.91
N GLU A 16 -5.93 -1.65 32.64
CA GLU A 16 -4.90 -2.00 33.62
C GLU A 16 -4.07 -0.79 34.09
N GLY A 17 -4.43 0.44 33.66
CA GLY A 17 -3.73 1.67 34.02
C GLY A 17 -2.41 1.93 33.26
N LYS A 18 -2.08 1.13 32.25
CA LYS A 18 -0.90 1.37 31.40
C LYS A 18 -1.22 2.40 30.30
N THR A 19 -0.25 3.25 30.02
CA THR A 19 -0.33 4.21 28.92
C THR A 19 0.25 3.61 27.65
N VAL A 20 -0.53 3.62 26.54
CA VAL A 20 -0.10 3.19 25.21
C VAL A 20 -0.20 4.39 24.27
N THR A 21 0.86 4.68 23.52
CA THR A 21 0.94 5.81 22.59
C THR A 21 1.10 5.32 21.14
N PRO A 22 0.02 4.86 20.49
CA PRO A 22 0.10 4.27 19.14
C PRO A 22 0.38 5.29 18.04
N VAL A 23 0.28 6.60 18.31
CA VAL A 23 0.72 7.67 17.43
C VAL A 23 1.56 8.63 18.28
N ASN A 24 2.85 8.74 17.98
CA ASN A 24 3.83 9.42 18.80
C ASN A 24 4.67 10.41 17.99
N GLY A 25 4.11 11.60 17.75
CA GLY A 25 4.83 12.68 17.08
C GLY A 25 4.95 12.50 15.56
N ILE A 26 3.94 11.92 14.90
CA ILE A 26 3.96 11.69 13.46
C ILE A 26 3.84 13.02 12.71
N SER A 27 4.85 13.29 11.86
CA SER A 27 4.82 14.33 10.83
C SER A 27 4.92 13.67 9.46
N LEU A 28 3.94 13.92 8.59
CA LEU A 28 3.80 13.24 7.30
C LEU A 28 3.07 14.14 6.30
N SER A 29 3.52 14.15 5.05
CA SER A 29 2.79 14.78 3.93
C SER A 29 2.33 13.72 2.95
N ILE A 30 1.04 13.72 2.65
CA ILE A 30 0.39 12.83 1.67
C ILE A 30 -0.07 13.71 0.52
N PRO A 31 0.57 13.64 -0.67
CA PRO A 31 0.24 14.48 -1.80
C PRO A 31 -1.15 14.17 -2.35
N SER A 32 -1.76 15.15 -2.99
CA SER A 32 -3.06 15.01 -3.64
C SER A 32 -2.99 14.12 -4.89
N ASN A 33 -4.15 13.58 -5.28
CA ASN A 33 -4.37 12.91 -6.57
C ASN A 33 -3.46 11.70 -6.83
N GLY A 34 -3.20 10.91 -5.78
CA GLY A 34 -2.39 9.70 -5.86
C GLY A 34 -2.84 8.63 -4.87
N ILE A 35 -2.17 7.49 -4.90
CA ILE A 35 -2.37 6.42 -3.91
C ILE A 35 -1.15 6.37 -3.00
N PHE A 36 -1.34 6.67 -1.73
CA PHE A 36 -0.34 6.68 -0.68
C PHE A 36 -0.52 5.48 0.25
N GLY A 37 0.53 4.69 0.44
CA GLY A 37 0.54 3.54 1.34
C GLY A 37 1.00 3.91 2.75
N ILE A 38 0.36 3.36 3.77
CA ILE A 38 0.81 3.37 5.16
C ILE A 38 0.95 1.93 5.60
N ILE A 39 2.18 1.49 5.87
CA ILE A 39 2.49 0.11 6.22
C ILE A 39 3.15 0.01 7.59
N GLY A 40 3.15 -1.18 8.13
CA GLY A 40 3.80 -1.50 9.42
C GLY A 40 3.26 -2.79 10.02
N LYS A 41 3.95 -3.35 10.99
CA LYS A 41 3.54 -4.55 11.71
C LYS A 41 2.20 -4.32 12.45
N SER A 42 1.54 -5.41 12.87
CA SER A 42 0.39 -5.30 13.77
C SER A 42 0.79 -4.52 15.04
N GLY A 43 -0.08 -3.62 15.50
CA GLY A 43 0.23 -2.77 16.65
C GLY A 43 1.06 -1.52 16.35
N ALA A 44 1.57 -1.31 15.14
CA ALA A 44 2.41 -0.13 14.80
C ALA A 44 1.67 1.22 14.85
N GLY A 45 0.35 1.25 15.11
CA GLY A 45 -0.45 2.47 15.22
C GLY A 45 -1.23 2.86 13.95
N LYS A 46 -1.19 2.04 12.89
CA LYS A 46 -1.82 2.33 11.58
C LYS A 46 -3.31 2.68 11.69
N SER A 47 -4.12 1.82 12.31
CA SER A 47 -5.57 2.03 12.43
C SER A 47 -5.91 3.25 13.28
N THR A 48 -5.10 3.53 14.33
CA THR A 48 -5.25 4.77 15.12
C THR A 48 -4.93 5.99 14.25
N LEU A 49 -3.82 5.95 13.51
CA LEU A 49 -3.45 7.05 12.61
C LEU A 49 -4.57 7.36 11.61
N VAL A 50 -5.14 6.31 10.98
CA VAL A 50 -6.28 6.49 10.05
C VAL A 50 -7.49 7.13 10.71
N ARG A 51 -7.85 6.70 11.91
CA ARG A 51 -8.99 7.30 12.63
C ARG A 51 -8.77 8.79 12.93
N LEU A 52 -7.52 9.19 13.21
CA LEU A 52 -7.16 10.58 13.41
C LEU A 52 -7.26 11.38 12.11
N ILE A 53 -6.58 10.90 11.05
CA ILE A 53 -6.54 11.60 9.76
C ILE A 53 -7.87 11.55 9.00
N SER A 54 -8.76 10.62 9.30
CA SER A 54 -10.14 10.61 8.78
C SER A 54 -11.12 11.38 9.68
N LEU A 55 -10.62 12.05 10.70
CA LEU A 55 -11.39 12.82 11.66
C LEU A 55 -12.46 12.00 12.43
N LEU A 56 -12.32 10.68 12.46
CA LEU A 56 -13.20 9.79 13.25
C LEU A 56 -12.87 9.88 14.73
N GLU A 57 -11.62 10.20 15.04
CA GLU A 57 -11.12 10.36 16.40
C GLU A 57 -10.32 11.65 16.54
N LYS A 58 -10.30 12.25 17.73
CA LYS A 58 -9.55 13.47 18.02
C LYS A 58 -8.14 13.13 18.50
N ALA A 59 -7.14 13.82 17.94
CA ALA A 59 -5.76 13.75 18.43
C ALA A 59 -5.63 14.38 19.82
N ASP A 60 -4.65 13.93 20.60
CA ASP A 60 -4.31 14.53 21.90
C ASP A 60 -3.28 15.66 21.73
N GLY A 61 -2.56 15.68 20.59
CA GLY A 61 -1.62 16.72 20.23
C GLY A 61 -1.27 16.70 18.75
N GLY A 62 -0.63 17.77 18.30
CA GLY A 62 -0.29 17.98 16.90
C GLY A 62 -1.42 18.59 16.09
N GLU A 63 -1.26 18.59 14.76
CA GLU A 63 -2.15 19.31 13.86
C GLU A 63 -2.37 18.50 12.57
N ILE A 64 -3.59 18.56 12.02
CA ILE A 64 -3.96 17.94 10.73
C ILE A 64 -4.44 19.04 9.79
N TYR A 65 -3.89 19.05 8.59
CA TYR A 65 -4.25 20.00 7.55
C TYR A 65 -4.72 19.27 6.29
N TYR A 66 -5.78 19.81 5.66
CA TYR A 66 -6.25 19.42 4.33
C TYR A 66 -6.16 20.64 3.40
N ASP A 67 -5.38 20.53 2.31
CA ASP A 67 -5.08 21.64 1.40
C ASP A 67 -4.69 22.93 2.16
N GLY A 68 -3.80 22.82 3.15
CA GLY A 68 -3.33 23.92 3.98
C GLY A 68 -4.32 24.44 5.03
N LYS A 69 -5.56 23.91 5.11
CA LYS A 69 -6.54 24.29 6.14
C LYS A 69 -6.47 23.31 7.31
N ARG A 70 -6.33 23.83 8.53
CA ARG A 70 -6.36 23.04 9.75
C ARG A 70 -7.74 22.45 10.00
N VAL A 71 -7.83 21.11 10.23
CA VAL A 71 -9.09 20.39 10.33
C VAL A 71 -9.28 19.63 11.65
N ASP A 72 -8.25 19.42 12.45
CA ASP A 72 -8.32 18.72 13.74
C ASP A 72 -9.10 19.50 14.83
N CYS A 73 -9.23 20.82 14.65
CA CYS A 73 -9.97 21.70 15.55
C CYS A 73 -11.45 21.86 15.19
N LEU A 74 -11.90 21.30 14.05
CA LEU A 74 -13.30 21.43 13.61
C LEU A 74 -14.27 20.74 14.57
N SER A 75 -15.48 21.32 14.70
CA SER A 75 -16.55 20.79 15.54
C SER A 75 -17.93 21.00 14.91
N GLY A 76 -18.95 20.37 15.48
CA GLY A 76 -20.35 20.57 15.05
C GLY A 76 -20.55 20.36 13.54
N SER A 77 -21.21 21.32 12.91
CA SER A 77 -21.56 21.26 11.49
C SER A 77 -20.36 21.30 10.55
N GLU A 78 -19.28 22.00 10.92
CA GLU A 78 -18.06 22.08 10.11
C GLU A 78 -17.37 20.72 10.02
N LEU A 79 -17.25 20.01 11.15
CA LEU A 79 -16.70 18.66 11.19
C LEU A 79 -17.55 17.68 10.37
N ILE A 80 -18.89 17.77 10.48
CA ILE A 80 -19.80 16.93 9.68
C ILE A 80 -19.59 17.20 8.18
N ASN A 81 -19.51 18.47 7.77
CA ASN A 81 -19.30 18.84 6.38
C ASN A 81 -17.93 18.38 5.87
N GLN A 82 -16.90 18.44 6.71
CA GLN A 82 -15.59 17.93 6.33
C GLN A 82 -15.60 16.39 6.18
N ARG A 83 -16.24 15.66 7.10
CA ARG A 83 -16.39 14.20 7.03
C ARG A 83 -17.17 13.73 5.80
N ARG A 84 -18.12 14.53 5.28
CA ARG A 84 -18.85 14.22 4.02
C ARG A 84 -17.94 14.14 2.79
N LYS A 85 -16.77 14.83 2.85
CA LYS A 85 -15.76 14.81 1.80
C LYS A 85 -14.77 13.64 1.92
N LEU A 86 -14.96 12.78 2.91
CA LEU A 86 -14.11 11.63 3.18
C LEU A 86 -14.89 10.34 2.91
N GLY A 87 -14.30 9.45 2.13
CA GLY A 87 -14.76 8.08 1.95
C GLY A 87 -13.95 7.13 2.84
N MET A 88 -14.59 6.11 3.40
CA MET A 88 -13.91 5.11 4.21
C MET A 88 -14.33 3.71 3.80
N ILE A 89 -13.35 2.86 3.51
CA ILE A 89 -13.49 1.43 3.25
C ILE A 89 -12.86 0.71 4.43
N PHE A 90 -13.65 -0.11 5.13
CA PHE A 90 -13.23 -0.85 6.33
C PHE A 90 -12.85 -2.28 5.99
N GLN A 91 -12.02 -2.88 6.81
CA GLN A 91 -11.54 -4.25 6.72
C GLN A 91 -12.69 -5.29 6.60
N ASN A 92 -13.75 -5.14 7.40
CA ASN A 92 -14.88 -6.06 7.46
C ASN A 92 -16.09 -5.59 6.63
N PHE A 93 -15.89 -4.82 5.56
CA PHE A 93 -16.90 -4.23 4.69
C PHE A 93 -17.89 -3.29 5.42
N ASN A 94 -18.28 -3.60 6.64
CA ASN A 94 -19.24 -2.87 7.48
C ASN A 94 -20.57 -2.54 6.76
N LEU A 95 -21.06 -3.50 5.96
CA LEU A 95 -22.34 -3.35 5.26
C LEU A 95 -23.51 -3.63 6.20
N PHE A 96 -24.60 -2.88 6.02
CA PHE A 96 -25.84 -3.14 6.74
C PHE A 96 -26.47 -4.43 6.23
N SER A 97 -26.57 -5.46 7.08
CA SER A 97 -27.14 -6.76 6.75
C SER A 97 -28.64 -6.72 6.43
N SER A 98 -29.34 -5.72 7.00
CA SER A 98 -30.77 -5.47 6.77
C SER A 98 -31.07 -4.73 5.46
N ARG A 99 -30.05 -4.33 4.71
CA ARG A 99 -30.17 -3.58 3.45
C ARG A 99 -29.58 -4.40 2.29
N ASN A 100 -30.14 -4.22 1.09
CA ASN A 100 -29.54 -4.77 -0.14
C ASN A 100 -28.36 -3.90 -0.63
N ALA A 101 -27.74 -4.26 -1.77
CA ALA A 101 -26.57 -3.56 -2.31
C ALA A 101 -26.87 -2.08 -2.61
N GLU A 102 -27.94 -1.78 -3.36
CA GLU A 102 -28.30 -0.39 -3.71
C GLU A 102 -28.63 0.45 -2.49
N GLN A 103 -29.30 -0.10 -1.48
CA GLN A 103 -29.64 0.59 -0.24
C GLN A 103 -28.41 0.87 0.64
N ASN A 104 -27.40 -0.02 0.63
CA ASN A 104 -26.12 0.25 1.29
C ASN A 104 -25.39 1.44 0.64
N ILE A 105 -25.39 1.51 -0.70
CA ILE A 105 -24.75 2.60 -1.45
C ILE A 105 -25.52 3.91 -1.27
N ALA A 106 -26.85 3.88 -1.22
CA ALA A 106 -27.71 5.03 -1.06
C ALA A 106 -27.59 5.71 0.33
N TYR A 107 -27.29 4.91 1.36
CA TYR A 107 -27.38 5.33 2.76
C TYR A 107 -26.60 6.61 3.11
N PRO A 108 -25.33 6.82 2.70
CA PRO A 108 -24.63 8.07 3.00
C PRO A 108 -25.32 9.32 2.41
N MET A 109 -25.94 9.20 1.25
CA MET A 109 -26.69 10.28 0.61
C MET A 109 -28.03 10.54 1.29
N GLU A 110 -28.70 9.48 1.80
CA GLU A 110 -29.93 9.59 2.59
C GLU A 110 -29.68 10.44 3.85
N ILE A 111 -28.60 10.15 4.59
CA ILE A 111 -28.22 10.92 5.80
C ILE A 111 -27.90 12.37 5.46
N CYS A 112 -27.33 12.62 4.29
CA CYS A 112 -27.01 13.98 3.83
C CYS A 112 -28.23 14.75 3.33
N GLY A 113 -29.44 14.14 3.30
CA GLY A 113 -30.67 14.80 2.84
C GLY A 113 -30.73 15.03 1.33
N VAL A 114 -29.98 14.23 0.55
CA VAL A 114 -30.00 14.30 -0.92
C VAL A 114 -31.38 13.86 -1.43
N SER A 115 -31.90 14.49 -2.48
CA SER A 115 -33.21 14.14 -3.04
C SER A 115 -33.22 12.70 -3.58
N ARG A 116 -34.37 12.03 -3.47
CA ARG A 116 -34.53 10.64 -3.92
C ARG A 116 -34.13 10.41 -5.37
N GLN A 117 -34.43 11.38 -6.24
CA GLN A 117 -34.07 11.30 -7.67
C GLN A 117 -32.54 11.25 -7.84
N LYS A 118 -31.81 12.17 -7.21
CA LYS A 118 -30.34 12.20 -7.26
C LYS A 118 -29.69 10.96 -6.64
N ILE A 119 -30.28 10.45 -5.53
CA ILE A 119 -29.82 9.21 -4.90
C ILE A 119 -29.94 8.04 -5.90
N LYS A 120 -31.10 7.91 -6.57
CA LYS A 120 -31.32 6.84 -7.53
C LYS A 120 -30.35 6.89 -8.71
N GLU A 121 -30.16 8.07 -9.29
CA GLU A 121 -29.22 8.29 -10.39
C GLU A 121 -27.78 7.95 -9.98
N ARG A 122 -27.31 8.52 -8.85
CA ARG A 122 -25.96 8.30 -8.35
C ARG A 122 -25.72 6.84 -7.95
N THR A 123 -26.68 6.18 -7.32
CA THR A 123 -26.58 4.76 -6.95
C THR A 123 -26.43 3.88 -8.19
N LYS A 124 -27.18 4.17 -9.25
CA LYS A 124 -27.05 3.46 -10.54
C LYS A 124 -25.66 3.63 -11.15
N GLU A 125 -25.16 4.86 -11.22
CA GLU A 125 -23.80 5.15 -11.71
C GLU A 125 -22.71 4.38 -10.92
N LEU A 126 -22.84 4.36 -9.59
CA LEU A 126 -21.89 3.67 -8.74
C LEU A 126 -21.95 2.14 -8.87
N LEU A 127 -23.15 1.57 -9.04
CA LEU A 127 -23.31 0.15 -9.32
C LEU A 127 -22.68 -0.25 -10.66
N GLU A 128 -22.85 0.59 -11.69
CA GLU A 128 -22.19 0.43 -12.99
C GLU A 128 -20.67 0.52 -12.85
N LEU A 129 -20.18 1.52 -12.12
CA LEU A 129 -18.74 1.74 -11.88
C LEU A 129 -18.05 0.54 -11.23
N VAL A 130 -18.73 -0.13 -10.28
CA VAL A 130 -18.17 -1.31 -9.59
C VAL A 130 -18.57 -2.64 -10.23
N GLY A 131 -19.31 -2.63 -11.36
CA GLY A 131 -19.72 -3.82 -12.11
C GLY A 131 -20.72 -4.70 -11.37
N LEU A 132 -21.70 -4.09 -10.68
CA LEU A 132 -22.72 -4.80 -9.89
C LEU A 132 -24.16 -4.37 -10.23
N SER A 133 -24.42 -3.89 -11.44
CA SER A 133 -25.76 -3.45 -11.86
C SER A 133 -26.81 -4.55 -11.75
N ASP A 134 -26.45 -5.79 -12.06
CA ASP A 134 -27.29 -7.00 -11.97
C ASP A 134 -27.55 -7.44 -10.51
N ARG A 135 -26.80 -6.95 -9.56
CA ARG A 135 -26.84 -7.28 -8.12
C ARG A 135 -27.43 -6.18 -7.25
N ALA A 136 -27.94 -5.10 -7.82
CA ALA A 136 -28.48 -3.95 -7.09
C ALA A 136 -29.43 -4.32 -5.93
N LYS A 137 -30.35 -5.25 -6.18
CA LYS A 137 -31.35 -5.70 -5.20
C LYS A 137 -30.94 -6.92 -4.38
N SER A 138 -29.73 -7.45 -4.57
CA SER A 138 -29.25 -8.62 -3.85
C SER A 138 -29.01 -8.29 -2.38
N PRO A 139 -29.54 -9.09 -1.43
CA PRO A 139 -29.18 -8.99 -0.02
C PRO A 139 -27.68 -9.20 0.19
N VAL A 140 -27.10 -8.51 1.19
CA VAL A 140 -25.65 -8.61 1.50
C VAL A 140 -25.22 -10.06 1.78
N SER A 141 -26.11 -10.88 2.37
CA SER A 141 -25.83 -12.29 2.67
C SER A 141 -25.59 -13.14 1.42
N GLN A 142 -26.13 -12.75 0.26
CA GLN A 142 -25.99 -13.46 -1.01
C GLN A 142 -24.80 -12.98 -1.86
N LEU A 143 -24.06 -11.97 -1.39
CA LEU A 143 -22.89 -11.44 -2.10
C LEU A 143 -21.61 -12.17 -1.67
N SER A 144 -20.74 -12.46 -2.66
CA SER A 144 -19.37 -12.94 -2.37
C SER A 144 -18.54 -11.88 -1.65
N GLY A 145 -17.39 -12.25 -1.08
CA GLY A 145 -16.47 -11.31 -0.42
C GLY A 145 -16.06 -10.15 -1.33
N GLY A 146 -15.67 -10.45 -2.56
CA GLY A 146 -15.32 -9.43 -3.56
C GLY A 146 -16.50 -8.54 -3.95
N GLN A 147 -17.72 -9.10 -4.06
CA GLN A 147 -18.92 -8.30 -4.32
C GLN A 147 -19.26 -7.38 -3.14
N LYS A 148 -19.15 -7.88 -1.90
CA LYS A 148 -19.32 -7.04 -0.69
C LYS A 148 -18.32 -5.89 -0.67
N GLN A 149 -17.06 -6.15 -1.04
CA GLN A 149 -16.03 -5.11 -1.13
C GLN A 149 -16.36 -4.08 -2.19
N ARG A 150 -16.84 -4.48 -3.37
CA ARG A 150 -17.28 -3.56 -4.42
C ARG A 150 -18.46 -2.69 -3.97
N VAL A 151 -19.42 -3.23 -3.22
CA VAL A 151 -20.51 -2.44 -2.60
C VAL A 151 -19.94 -1.46 -1.57
N ALA A 152 -18.98 -1.87 -0.73
CA ALA A 152 -18.35 -0.99 0.25
C ALA A 152 -17.58 0.17 -0.41
N ILE A 153 -16.89 -0.11 -1.53
CA ILE A 153 -16.23 0.92 -2.35
C ILE A 153 -17.29 1.90 -2.90
N ALA A 154 -18.32 1.41 -3.54
CA ALA A 154 -19.38 2.25 -4.11
C ALA A 154 -20.05 3.12 -3.03
N ARG A 155 -20.32 2.57 -1.83
CA ARG A 155 -20.85 3.31 -0.70
C ARG A 155 -19.91 4.43 -0.24
N ALA A 156 -18.59 4.15 -0.17
CA ALA A 156 -17.59 5.15 0.21
C ALA A 156 -17.52 6.33 -0.78
N LEU A 157 -17.86 6.09 -2.05
CA LEU A 157 -17.87 7.10 -3.12
C LEU A 157 -19.19 7.86 -3.25
N ALA A 158 -20.23 7.51 -2.50
CA ALA A 158 -21.59 8.01 -2.68
C ALA A 158 -21.68 9.54 -2.63
N ASN A 159 -20.98 10.17 -1.70
CA ASN A 159 -20.97 11.62 -1.50
C ASN A 159 -19.89 12.38 -2.28
N ASN A 160 -19.28 11.77 -3.31
CA ASN A 160 -18.17 12.36 -4.07
C ASN A 160 -17.03 12.84 -3.16
N PRO A 161 -16.37 11.93 -2.43
CA PRO A 161 -15.30 12.33 -1.51
C PRO A 161 -14.09 12.89 -2.27
N ASP A 162 -13.30 13.72 -1.59
CA ASP A 162 -12.00 14.19 -2.06
C ASP A 162 -10.86 13.24 -1.64
N ILE A 163 -11.06 12.54 -0.51
CA ILE A 163 -10.10 11.56 0.05
C ILE A 163 -10.81 10.24 0.28
N LEU A 164 -10.16 9.14 -0.10
CA LEU A 164 -10.62 7.77 0.15
C LEU A 164 -9.61 7.06 1.05
N PHE A 165 -10.03 6.69 2.24
CA PHE A 165 -9.27 5.86 3.17
C PHE A 165 -9.63 4.39 2.97
N CYS A 166 -8.61 3.53 2.81
CA CYS A 166 -8.76 2.08 2.67
C CYS A 166 -8.05 1.41 3.84
N ASP A 167 -8.80 1.01 4.86
CA ASP A 167 -8.25 0.32 6.04
C ASP A 167 -8.33 -1.18 5.84
N GLU A 168 -7.18 -1.79 5.50
CA GLU A 168 -7.04 -3.23 5.22
C GLU A 168 -8.10 -3.79 4.25
N ALA A 169 -8.43 -3.01 3.23
CA ALA A 169 -9.56 -3.24 2.30
C ALA A 169 -9.51 -4.55 1.52
N THR A 170 -8.39 -5.29 1.55
CA THR A 170 -8.19 -6.54 0.80
C THR A 170 -7.79 -7.74 1.66
N SER A 171 -7.63 -7.55 2.98
CA SER A 171 -7.09 -8.59 3.88
C SER A 171 -7.96 -9.86 3.99
N ALA A 172 -9.25 -9.76 3.70
CA ALA A 172 -10.21 -10.87 3.74
C ALA A 172 -10.52 -11.49 2.37
N LEU A 173 -9.73 -11.16 1.33
CA LEU A 173 -9.97 -11.56 -0.05
C LEU A 173 -8.86 -12.50 -0.53
N ASP A 174 -9.21 -13.37 -1.48
CA ASP A 174 -8.21 -14.18 -2.19
C ASP A 174 -7.33 -13.30 -3.11
N PRO A 175 -6.14 -13.79 -3.53
CA PRO A 175 -5.19 -12.99 -4.31
C PRO A 175 -5.77 -12.45 -5.64
N GLN A 176 -6.55 -13.26 -6.36
CA GLN A 176 -7.13 -12.85 -7.63
C GLN A 176 -8.17 -11.74 -7.46
N THR A 177 -9.03 -11.89 -6.45
CA THR A 177 -10.01 -10.85 -6.08
C THR A 177 -9.31 -9.58 -5.59
N THR A 178 -8.23 -9.71 -4.81
CA THR A 178 -7.39 -8.59 -4.36
C THR A 178 -6.87 -7.78 -5.55
N CYS A 179 -6.24 -8.42 -6.54
CA CYS A 179 -5.78 -7.73 -7.76
C CYS A 179 -6.92 -7.00 -8.48
N SER A 180 -8.10 -7.63 -8.60
CA SER A 180 -9.29 -7.02 -9.22
C SER A 180 -9.76 -5.77 -8.47
N ILE A 181 -9.78 -5.80 -7.13
CA ILE A 181 -10.17 -4.66 -6.28
C ILE A 181 -9.13 -3.53 -6.35
N LEU A 182 -7.83 -3.85 -6.34
CA LEU A 182 -6.77 -2.85 -6.46
C LEU A 182 -6.82 -2.13 -7.82
N ASN A 183 -7.06 -2.86 -8.90
CA ASN A 183 -7.26 -2.27 -10.23
C ASN A 183 -8.48 -1.33 -10.26
N LEU A 184 -9.61 -1.76 -9.68
CA LEU A 184 -10.79 -0.93 -9.55
C LEU A 184 -10.51 0.37 -8.77
N ILE A 185 -9.79 0.29 -7.64
CA ILE A 185 -9.42 1.48 -6.85
C ILE A 185 -8.53 2.42 -7.67
N ARG A 186 -7.58 1.90 -8.46
CA ARG A 186 -6.73 2.73 -9.34
C ARG A 186 -7.53 3.43 -10.43
N GLU A 187 -8.47 2.72 -11.08
CA GLU A 187 -9.35 3.31 -12.10
C GLU A 187 -10.20 4.43 -11.51
N ILE A 188 -10.79 4.19 -10.33
CA ILE A 188 -11.59 5.17 -9.60
C ILE A 188 -10.73 6.38 -9.21
N GLN A 189 -9.53 6.16 -8.67
CA GLN A 189 -8.60 7.21 -8.28
C GLN A 189 -8.30 8.13 -9.46
N LYS A 190 -7.97 7.57 -10.63
CA LYS A 190 -7.67 8.32 -11.85
C LYS A 190 -8.92 9.07 -12.39
N LYS A 191 -10.06 8.39 -12.46
CA LYS A 191 -11.31 8.94 -12.99
C LYS A 191 -11.85 10.10 -12.16
N MET A 192 -11.70 10.01 -10.82
CA MET A 192 -12.25 10.99 -9.89
C MET A 192 -11.18 11.93 -9.29
N ASN A 193 -9.91 11.83 -9.70
CA ASN A 193 -8.78 12.60 -9.13
C ASN A 193 -8.73 12.53 -7.59
N LEU A 194 -8.98 11.35 -7.01
CA LEU A 194 -8.99 11.15 -5.57
C LEU A 194 -7.58 11.14 -4.98
N THR A 195 -7.47 11.56 -3.73
CA THR A 195 -6.37 11.15 -2.85
C THR A 195 -6.77 9.87 -2.15
N VAL A 196 -6.03 8.79 -2.36
CA VAL A 196 -6.29 7.50 -1.71
C VAL A 196 -5.21 7.24 -0.67
N VAL A 197 -5.63 6.95 0.56
CA VAL A 197 -4.73 6.54 1.65
C VAL A 197 -5.01 5.08 1.94
N MET A 198 -4.06 4.22 1.63
CA MET A 198 -4.19 2.77 1.76
C MET A 198 -3.38 2.28 2.95
N ILE A 199 -4.05 1.68 3.91
CA ILE A 199 -3.44 1.09 5.09
C ILE A 199 -3.45 -0.41 4.93
N THR A 200 -2.28 -1.02 5.07
CA THR A 200 -2.14 -2.46 4.96
C THR A 200 -0.88 -2.96 5.67
N HIS A 201 -0.85 -4.23 5.99
CA HIS A 201 0.35 -4.95 6.37
C HIS A 201 0.89 -5.81 5.21
N GLN A 202 0.21 -5.80 4.05
CA GLN A 202 0.57 -6.56 2.86
C GLN A 202 1.40 -5.69 1.91
N MET A 203 2.67 -6.03 1.72
CA MET A 203 3.58 -5.26 0.86
C MET A 203 3.23 -5.40 -0.63
N GLU A 204 2.66 -6.54 -1.03
CA GLU A 204 2.20 -6.77 -2.39
C GLU A 204 1.14 -5.72 -2.78
N VAL A 205 0.23 -5.42 -1.86
CA VAL A 205 -0.80 -4.38 -2.05
C VAL A 205 -0.16 -3.01 -2.28
N VAL A 206 0.88 -2.68 -1.49
CA VAL A 206 1.61 -1.41 -1.63
C VAL A 206 2.37 -1.36 -2.94
N ARG A 207 3.11 -2.42 -3.26
CA ARG A 207 3.85 -2.55 -4.51
C ARG A 207 2.95 -2.37 -5.74
N ASP A 208 1.77 -3.00 -5.69
CA ASP A 208 0.87 -3.06 -6.83
C ASP A 208 -0.01 -1.81 -6.95
N ALA A 209 -0.32 -1.11 -5.87
CA ALA A 209 -1.29 -0.02 -5.90
C ALA A 209 -0.71 1.38 -5.64
N CYS A 210 0.33 1.50 -4.81
CA CYS A 210 0.79 2.78 -4.31
C CYS A 210 1.94 3.36 -5.15
N SER A 211 2.08 4.69 -5.16
CA SER A 211 3.25 5.40 -5.70
C SER A 211 4.22 5.81 -4.60
N LEU A 212 3.70 6.20 -3.46
CA LEU A 212 4.44 6.62 -2.27
C LEU A 212 4.01 5.80 -1.07
N VAL A 213 4.91 5.63 -0.11
CA VAL A 213 4.66 4.85 1.10
C VAL A 213 5.38 5.41 2.30
N ALA A 214 4.74 5.31 3.48
CA ALA A 214 5.35 5.52 4.79
C ALA A 214 5.31 4.22 5.60
N VAL A 215 6.43 3.90 6.23
CA VAL A 215 6.59 2.74 7.11
C VAL A 215 6.44 3.19 8.55
N LEU A 216 5.47 2.62 9.25
CA LEU A 216 5.23 2.88 10.67
C LEU A 216 5.80 1.76 11.54
N ASN A 217 6.45 2.16 12.63
CA ASN A 217 6.83 1.27 13.72
C ASN A 217 6.72 2.01 15.06
N ASP A 218 6.12 1.36 16.05
CA ASP A 218 5.97 1.88 17.42
C ASP A 218 5.43 3.32 17.47
N GLY A 219 4.43 3.60 16.64
CA GLY A 219 3.75 4.89 16.58
C GLY A 219 4.52 6.00 15.89
N MET A 220 5.61 5.72 15.20
CA MET A 220 6.44 6.67 14.48
C MET A 220 6.60 6.29 13.00
N VAL A 221 6.83 7.27 12.14
CA VAL A 221 7.27 7.03 10.76
C VAL A 221 8.78 6.80 10.78
N VAL A 222 9.20 5.57 10.45
CA VAL A 222 10.62 5.18 10.43
C VAL A 222 11.27 5.35 9.06
N GLU A 223 10.45 5.33 8.00
CA GLU A 223 10.91 5.55 6.64
C GLU A 223 9.75 6.01 5.75
N GLN A 224 10.03 6.84 4.75
CA GLN A 224 9.06 7.24 3.73
C GLN A 224 9.76 7.51 2.39
N GLY A 225 9.07 7.28 1.29
CA GLY A 225 9.61 7.51 -0.05
C GLY A 225 8.73 6.94 -1.15
N THR A 226 9.27 6.86 -2.35
CA THR A 226 8.61 6.12 -3.43
C THR A 226 8.61 4.62 -3.10
N VAL A 227 7.61 3.90 -3.60
CA VAL A 227 7.57 2.44 -3.43
C VAL A 227 8.86 1.81 -3.96
N ASN A 228 9.37 2.31 -5.09
CA ASN A 228 10.63 1.83 -5.66
C ASN A 228 11.82 2.01 -4.71
N ASP A 229 11.96 3.19 -4.07
CA ASP A 229 13.06 3.45 -3.15
C ASP A 229 13.00 2.57 -1.92
N ILE A 230 11.81 2.42 -1.33
CA ILE A 230 11.60 1.58 -0.15
C ILE A 230 11.89 0.10 -0.43
N PHE A 231 11.52 -0.39 -1.63
CA PHE A 231 11.77 -1.79 -2.01
C PHE A 231 13.21 -2.06 -2.43
N LEU A 232 13.86 -1.11 -3.11
CA LEU A 232 15.22 -1.28 -3.64
C LEU A 232 16.31 -0.89 -2.65
N TYR A 233 16.07 0.19 -1.89
CA TYR A 233 17.07 0.83 -1.03
C TYR A 233 16.52 1.08 0.38
N PRO A 234 16.01 0.03 1.08
CA PRO A 234 15.49 0.22 2.43
C PRO A 234 16.60 0.69 3.36
N LYS A 235 16.38 1.82 4.03
CA LYS A 235 17.36 2.44 4.94
C LYS A 235 17.17 1.93 6.36
N SER A 236 15.91 1.86 6.80
CA SER A 236 15.56 1.43 8.15
C SER A 236 15.73 -0.08 8.33
N ALA A 237 16.28 -0.51 9.46
CA ALA A 237 16.35 -1.91 9.84
C ALA A 237 14.96 -2.55 9.90
N VAL A 238 13.95 -1.80 10.36
CA VAL A 238 12.54 -2.24 10.39
C VAL A 238 12.00 -2.51 8.98
N THR A 239 12.29 -1.63 8.03
CA THR A 239 11.88 -1.81 6.63
C THR A 239 12.57 -3.03 6.02
N LYS A 240 13.87 -3.23 6.27
CA LYS A 240 14.63 -4.40 5.81
C LYS A 240 14.03 -5.69 6.37
N ASP A 241 13.76 -5.74 7.68
CA ASP A 241 13.15 -6.88 8.34
C ASP A 241 11.73 -7.16 7.80
N PHE A 242 10.94 -6.12 7.56
CA PHE A 242 9.61 -6.24 7.00
C PHE A 242 9.64 -6.78 5.57
N LEU A 243 10.56 -6.33 4.73
CA LEU A 243 10.78 -6.83 3.38
C LEU A 243 11.33 -8.28 3.38
N SER A 244 12.23 -8.61 4.31
CA SER A 244 12.78 -9.97 4.41
C SER A 244 11.72 -11.00 4.79
N THR A 245 10.76 -10.63 5.65
CA THR A 245 9.64 -11.49 6.03
C THR A 245 8.78 -11.88 4.82
N ILE A 246 8.61 -10.97 3.86
CA ILE A 246 7.92 -11.24 2.59
C ILE A 246 8.74 -12.19 1.73
N SER A 247 10.05 -11.97 1.64
CA SER A 247 10.95 -12.89 0.93
C SER A 247 10.90 -14.30 1.52
N HIS A 248 10.67 -14.46 2.81
CA HIS A 248 10.52 -15.76 3.47
C HIS A 248 9.11 -16.38 3.30
N SER A 249 8.03 -15.59 3.35
CA SER A 249 6.68 -16.10 3.06
C SER A 249 6.48 -16.41 1.57
N GLN A 250 7.11 -15.65 0.68
CA GLN A 250 7.18 -15.96 -0.75
C GLN A 250 8.09 -17.15 -1.07
N GLN A 251 8.95 -17.60 -0.16
CA GLN A 251 9.69 -18.85 -0.35
C GLN A 251 8.76 -20.09 -0.37
N GLN A 252 7.55 -20.00 0.12
CA GLN A 252 6.53 -21.05 -0.02
C GLN A 252 5.56 -20.84 -1.20
N GLU A 253 5.46 -19.61 -1.75
CA GLU A 253 4.62 -19.28 -2.92
C GLU A 253 5.44 -18.74 -4.11
N GLN A 254 6.74 -19.11 -4.22
CA GLN A 254 7.65 -18.59 -5.24
C GLN A 254 7.30 -19.05 -6.67
N ALA A 255 6.34 -18.36 -7.29
CA ALA A 255 6.20 -18.38 -8.73
C ALA A 255 7.20 -17.45 -9.47
N ASP A 256 7.88 -16.49 -8.78
CA ASP A 256 8.65 -15.43 -9.44
C ASP A 256 10.18 -15.55 -9.32
N LEU A 257 10.71 -16.32 -8.36
CA LEU A 257 12.14 -16.62 -8.25
C LEU A 257 12.35 -18.14 -8.29
N LEU A 258 12.66 -18.67 -9.46
CA LEU A 258 13.08 -20.06 -9.60
C LEU A 258 14.43 -20.25 -8.91
N ARG A 259 14.46 -21.04 -7.84
CA ARG A 259 15.70 -21.48 -7.21
C ARG A 259 16.18 -22.77 -7.83
N TRP A 260 17.43 -22.76 -8.32
CA TRP A 260 18.09 -23.94 -8.85
C TRP A 260 18.98 -24.62 -7.82
N SER A 261 19.37 -23.91 -6.72
CA SER A 261 20.18 -24.47 -5.63
C SER A 261 19.89 -23.74 -4.31
N ASN A 262 19.90 -24.49 -3.21
CA ASN A 262 19.79 -23.95 -1.84
C ASN A 262 21.17 -23.51 -1.29
N ASP A 263 22.26 -24.02 -1.88
CA ASP A 263 23.63 -23.74 -1.47
C ASP A 263 24.24 -22.67 -2.38
N GLY A 264 25.03 -21.76 -1.79
CA GLY A 264 25.67 -20.65 -2.50
C GLY A 264 24.80 -19.41 -2.65
N GLY A 265 25.24 -18.50 -3.53
CA GLY A 265 24.58 -17.22 -3.75
C GLY A 265 25.17 -16.10 -2.88
N GLU A 266 26.44 -15.79 -3.13
CA GLU A 266 27.20 -14.78 -2.38
C GLU A 266 26.75 -13.36 -2.69
N PHE A 267 26.16 -13.15 -3.89
CA PHE A 267 25.73 -11.84 -4.36
C PHE A 267 24.25 -11.81 -4.71
N ILE A 268 23.61 -10.71 -4.37
CA ILE A 268 22.26 -10.36 -4.83
C ILE A 268 22.41 -9.20 -5.81
N LEU A 269 21.97 -9.41 -7.04
CA LEU A 269 22.02 -8.45 -8.13
C LEU A 269 20.61 -7.98 -8.46
N ARG A 270 20.38 -6.65 -8.43
CA ARG A 270 19.09 -6.09 -8.82
C ARG A 270 19.19 -5.19 -10.02
N PHE A 271 18.36 -5.45 -11.02
CA PHE A 271 18.27 -4.77 -12.31
C PHE A 271 16.98 -3.95 -12.33
N LYS A 272 17.05 -2.68 -12.75
CA LYS A 272 15.88 -1.79 -12.79
C LYS A 272 15.51 -1.41 -14.23
N GLY A 273 14.22 -1.45 -14.54
CA GLY A 273 13.68 -0.97 -15.82
C GLY A 273 14.22 -1.73 -17.03
N SER A 274 14.75 -1.01 -18.01
CA SER A 274 15.30 -1.59 -19.26
C SER A 274 16.46 -2.56 -19.03
N LEU A 275 17.24 -2.36 -17.95
CA LEU A 275 18.36 -3.24 -17.61
C LEU A 275 17.94 -4.69 -17.37
N THR A 276 16.66 -4.96 -17.08
CA THR A 276 16.16 -6.35 -16.95
C THR A 276 16.19 -7.13 -18.25
N GLY A 277 16.23 -6.45 -19.41
CA GLY A 277 16.31 -7.05 -20.74
C GLY A 277 17.68 -6.92 -21.42
N GLU A 278 18.63 -6.21 -20.80
CA GLU A 278 19.97 -6.00 -21.37
C GLU A 278 20.94 -7.14 -21.02
N PRO A 279 21.88 -7.50 -21.90
CA PRO A 279 22.82 -8.60 -21.70
C PRO A 279 24.02 -8.23 -20.79
N VAL A 280 23.78 -7.44 -19.72
CA VAL A 280 24.80 -6.85 -18.84
C VAL A 280 25.72 -7.92 -18.24
N LEU A 281 25.17 -9.06 -17.80
CA LEU A 281 25.93 -10.17 -17.22
C LEU A 281 26.80 -10.85 -18.24
N SER A 282 26.30 -11.06 -19.46
CA SER A 282 27.05 -11.65 -20.56
C SER A 282 28.20 -10.75 -21.04
N GLU A 283 27.96 -9.41 -21.05
CA GLU A 283 29.00 -8.43 -21.33
C GLU A 283 30.08 -8.41 -20.25
N MET A 284 29.69 -8.46 -18.98
CA MET A 284 30.59 -8.55 -17.84
C MET A 284 31.46 -9.80 -17.91
N ALA A 285 30.85 -10.97 -18.11
CA ALA A 285 31.60 -12.25 -18.18
C ALA A 285 32.57 -12.32 -19.37
N LYS A 286 32.24 -11.65 -20.49
CA LYS A 286 33.17 -11.56 -21.66
C LYS A 286 34.31 -10.57 -21.43
N LYS A 287 34.09 -9.54 -20.64
CA LYS A 287 35.08 -8.47 -20.43
C LYS A 287 36.07 -8.80 -19.31
N TYR A 288 35.63 -9.54 -18.32
CA TYR A 288 36.39 -9.93 -17.14
C TYR A 288 36.46 -11.46 -17.05
N SER A 289 37.59 -12.01 -16.62
CA SER A 289 37.78 -13.45 -16.47
C SER A 289 37.12 -13.98 -15.21
N VAL A 290 35.79 -13.93 -15.16
CA VAL A 290 34.98 -14.40 -14.04
C VAL A 290 33.97 -15.44 -14.50
N ASP A 291 33.75 -16.46 -13.67
CA ASP A 291 32.66 -17.40 -13.83
C ASP A 291 31.42 -16.89 -13.05
N PHE A 292 30.25 -17.04 -13.65
CA PHE A 292 28.99 -16.57 -13.11
C PHE A 292 28.01 -17.73 -12.99
N ASN A 293 27.55 -18.03 -11.79
CA ASN A 293 26.61 -19.09 -11.51
C ASN A 293 25.34 -18.56 -10.86
N ILE A 294 24.20 -18.62 -11.58
CA ILE A 294 22.91 -18.18 -11.09
C ILE A 294 22.31 -19.26 -10.16
N ARG A 295 21.97 -18.89 -8.94
CA ARG A 295 21.33 -19.76 -7.95
C ARG A 295 19.83 -19.57 -7.88
N ALA A 296 19.36 -18.35 -8.09
CA ALA A 296 17.94 -18.03 -8.20
C ALA A 296 17.76 -16.76 -9.04
N GLY A 297 16.59 -16.59 -9.65
CA GLY A 297 16.30 -15.38 -10.40
C GLY A 297 14.84 -15.22 -10.76
N GLY A 298 14.43 -13.97 -10.94
CA GLY A 298 13.08 -13.62 -11.37
C GLY A 298 12.94 -12.14 -11.68
N VAL A 299 11.83 -11.78 -12.33
CA VAL A 299 11.49 -10.40 -12.66
C VAL A 299 10.14 -10.07 -12.04
N GLN A 300 10.09 -9.02 -11.21
CA GLN A 300 8.88 -8.50 -10.62
C GLN A 300 8.46 -7.22 -11.33
N LYS A 301 7.18 -7.12 -11.70
CA LYS A 301 6.60 -5.86 -12.20
C LYS A 301 6.17 -5.00 -11.02
N LEU A 302 6.63 -3.76 -11.00
CA LEU A 302 6.10 -2.68 -10.14
C LEU A 302 5.15 -1.82 -10.97
N THR A 303 4.47 -0.87 -10.30
CA THR A 303 3.44 -0.01 -10.92
C THR A 303 3.95 0.68 -12.19
N ASP A 304 5.20 1.17 -12.20
CA ASP A 304 5.78 1.96 -13.30
C ASP A 304 7.08 1.39 -13.87
N THR A 305 7.59 0.25 -13.35
CA THR A 305 8.86 -0.33 -13.78
C THR A 305 8.92 -1.82 -13.49
N SER A 306 9.96 -2.50 -14.01
CA SER A 306 10.27 -3.89 -13.68
C SER A 306 11.56 -3.97 -12.88
N ILE A 307 11.64 -4.94 -11.97
CA ILE A 307 12.85 -5.25 -11.21
C ILE A 307 13.22 -6.70 -11.44
N GLY A 308 14.41 -6.93 -11.99
CA GLY A 308 15.04 -8.24 -12.03
C GLY A 308 15.88 -8.45 -10.79
N THR A 309 15.72 -9.58 -10.11
CA THR A 309 16.60 -9.98 -9.01
C THR A 309 17.25 -11.30 -9.35
N LEU A 310 18.58 -11.35 -9.23
CA LEU A 310 19.35 -12.57 -9.37
C LEU A 310 20.16 -12.81 -8.09
N ILE A 311 20.20 -14.06 -7.67
CA ILE A 311 21.12 -14.54 -6.62
C ILE A 311 22.16 -15.39 -7.31
N ALA A 312 23.42 -15.01 -7.18
CA ALA A 312 24.49 -15.63 -7.95
C ALA A 312 25.80 -15.71 -7.16
N ASP A 313 26.66 -16.62 -7.61
CA ASP A 313 28.07 -16.63 -7.25
C ASP A 313 28.87 -16.05 -8.40
N ILE A 314 29.88 -15.23 -8.08
CA ILE A 314 30.86 -14.71 -9.02
C ILE A 314 32.22 -15.18 -8.54
N SER A 315 32.89 -16.03 -9.35
CA SER A 315 34.17 -16.63 -8.99
C SER A 315 35.23 -16.27 -10.04
N GLY A 316 36.46 -16.08 -9.55
CA GLY A 316 37.62 -15.66 -10.33
C GLY A 316 38.74 -15.18 -9.43
N SER A 317 39.76 -14.54 -9.96
CA SER A 317 40.74 -13.85 -9.10
C SER A 317 40.07 -12.67 -8.39
N GLU A 318 40.50 -12.35 -7.18
CA GLU A 318 39.93 -11.28 -6.37
C GLU A 318 39.89 -9.93 -7.11
N GLU A 319 40.95 -9.65 -7.89
CA GLU A 319 41.06 -8.45 -8.72
C GLU A 319 40.01 -8.42 -9.85
N GLU A 320 39.80 -9.52 -10.56
CA GLU A 320 38.82 -9.61 -11.65
C GLU A 320 37.37 -9.56 -11.12
N VAL A 321 37.10 -10.20 -9.97
CA VAL A 321 35.78 -10.12 -9.29
C VAL A 321 35.49 -8.68 -8.89
N GLN A 322 36.43 -7.93 -8.31
CA GLN A 322 36.25 -6.53 -7.93
C GLN A 322 36.00 -5.65 -9.17
N LYS A 323 36.71 -5.86 -10.27
CA LYS A 323 36.47 -5.14 -11.54
C LYS A 323 35.07 -5.45 -12.10
N ALA A 324 34.65 -6.71 -12.05
CA ALA A 324 33.32 -7.14 -12.49
C ALA A 324 32.19 -6.50 -11.65
N LEU A 325 32.36 -6.45 -10.32
CA LEU A 325 31.39 -5.80 -9.42
C LEU A 325 31.33 -4.29 -9.66
N SER A 326 32.46 -3.63 -9.87
CA SER A 326 32.52 -2.21 -10.21
C SER A 326 31.82 -1.92 -11.54
N TYR A 327 32.05 -2.73 -12.56
CA TYR A 327 31.34 -2.63 -13.84
C TYR A 327 29.84 -2.76 -13.70
N LEU A 328 29.34 -3.73 -12.91
CA LEU A 328 27.91 -3.88 -12.66
C LEU A 328 27.30 -2.63 -12.01
N ASN A 329 28.01 -2.05 -11.02
CA ASN A 329 27.56 -0.83 -10.36
C ASN A 329 27.57 0.37 -11.33
N GLU A 330 28.60 0.53 -12.18
CA GLU A 330 28.66 1.58 -13.21
C GLU A 330 27.53 1.48 -14.22
N ARG A 331 27.10 0.25 -14.54
CA ARG A 331 25.95 -0.01 -15.42
C ARG A 331 24.59 0.20 -14.71
N GLY A 332 24.59 0.51 -13.42
CA GLY A 332 23.38 0.74 -12.64
C GLY A 332 22.73 -0.52 -12.05
N VAL A 333 23.45 -1.64 -12.03
CA VAL A 333 23.04 -2.86 -11.33
C VAL A 333 23.39 -2.70 -9.84
N ILE A 334 22.41 -2.92 -8.96
CA ILE A 334 22.65 -2.89 -7.52
C ILE A 334 23.24 -4.22 -7.10
N VAL A 335 24.42 -4.18 -6.48
CA VAL A 335 25.13 -5.36 -6.01
C VAL A 335 25.19 -5.37 -4.49
N GLU A 336 24.64 -6.40 -3.88
CA GLU A 336 24.72 -6.64 -2.42
C GLU A 336 25.45 -7.95 -2.16
N LYS A 337 26.48 -7.92 -1.32
CA LYS A 337 27.15 -9.14 -0.85
C LYS A 337 26.35 -9.69 0.34
N LYS A 338 25.95 -10.96 0.27
CA LYS A 338 25.32 -11.66 1.40
C LYS A 338 26.37 -11.82 2.50
N THR A 339 26.20 -11.10 3.61
CA THR A 339 26.98 -11.35 4.81
C THR A 339 26.52 -12.68 5.40
N GLY A 340 27.32 -13.73 5.26
CA GLY A 340 27.02 -15.04 5.80
C GLY A 340 27.05 -14.99 7.31
N GLU A 341 25.90 -15.29 7.94
CA GLU A 341 25.95 -15.94 9.26
C GLU A 341 26.42 -17.37 9.03
N ARG A 342 27.58 -17.71 9.63
CA ARG A 342 28.07 -19.08 9.78
C ARG A 342 27.24 -19.82 10.80
#